data_4bee3b8acbebbf938d1d6a354c6d7c05
#
_entry.id   4bee3b8acbebbf938d1d6a354c6d7c05
#
_cell.length_a   1.000
_cell.length_b   1.000
_cell.length_c   1.000
_cell.angle_alpha   90.00
_cell.angle_beta   90.00
_cell.angle_gamma   90.00
#
_symmetry.space_group_name_H-M   'P 1'
#
loop_
_entity.id
_entity.type
_entity.pdbx_description
1 polymer ?
#
loop_
_entity_poly.entity_id
_entity_poly.type
_entity_poly.pdbx_seq_one_letter_code
_entity_poly.pdbx_strand_id
1 'polypeptide(L)'
;MKTEALEWLANNPFYTKRFAFYVGQRCRDSTVKAIAEELHLDWQTVKELDKQYMTEQLRQATPPAPTVIGIDEISIGHGHSYRIVVSDLLRGRPIWFGGTDRSEASLDLFYAWLGPEKSAKIRLAVMDMWKAFRNSTLKEGNAPQALLVFDKFHVLSHLQKALDQVRKSEYARLTGEGRRFIKGQKYALLSRWHNLSVRGKTSLKLLFQANKRLHTAYLLKESFGQLWDYETPGWARRFFEQWRESLKWQRLQPYQKFATLVEKHWDGIAAYCHTNNKVALGFVEGLNNKIRGLQRRAYGFHDEEYLRLKILTCMLPKLPL
;
A
#
# COMPACT_ATOMS: atom_id res chain seq x y z
N MET A 1 40.90 -19.74 24.43
CA MET A 1 39.73 -20.41 25.01
C MET A 1 38.72 -20.60 23.90
N LYS A 2 38.28 -21.84 23.61
CA LYS A 2 37.12 -22.06 22.73
C LYS A 2 35.88 -21.97 23.61
N THR A 3 35.02 -20.99 23.35
CA THR A 3 33.72 -20.86 24.02
C THR A 3 32.78 -21.91 23.43
N GLU A 4 32.23 -22.76 24.27
CA GLU A 4 31.23 -23.76 23.83
C GLU A 4 29.94 -23.03 23.43
N ALA A 5 29.43 -23.33 22.22
CA ALA A 5 28.20 -22.75 21.73
C ALA A 5 27.02 -23.59 22.26
N LEU A 6 26.35 -23.07 23.30
CA LEU A 6 25.15 -23.71 23.85
C LEU A 6 23.91 -23.30 23.08
N GLU A 7 23.18 -24.26 22.53
CA GLU A 7 22.01 -24.03 21.66
C GLU A 7 20.86 -23.22 22.31
N TRP A 8 20.75 -23.24 23.63
CA TRP A 8 19.72 -22.54 24.37
C TRP A 8 20.08 -21.09 24.73
N LEU A 9 21.33 -20.66 24.48
CA LEU A 9 21.75 -19.29 24.69
C LEU A 9 21.40 -18.39 23.50
N ALA A 10 21.09 -17.13 23.81
CA ALA A 10 20.99 -16.07 22.82
C ALA A 10 22.35 -15.71 22.24
N ASN A 11 22.40 -14.88 21.19
CA ASN A 11 23.67 -14.37 20.63
C ASN A 11 24.46 -13.58 21.69
N ASN A 12 23.75 -12.85 22.57
CA ASN A 12 24.34 -12.32 23.78
C ASN A 12 24.22 -13.43 24.86
N PRO A 13 25.35 -14.04 25.32
CA PRO A 13 25.34 -15.19 26.20
C PRO A 13 24.86 -14.93 27.64
N PHE A 14 24.61 -13.69 27.99
CA PHE A 14 23.98 -13.34 29.27
C PHE A 14 22.47 -13.65 29.30
N TYR A 15 21.90 -14.01 28.14
CA TYR A 15 20.47 -14.27 28.01
C TYR A 15 20.20 -15.61 27.34
N THR A 16 19.08 -16.22 27.67
CA THR A 16 18.59 -17.43 26.98
C THR A 16 17.84 -17.07 25.71
N LYS A 17 17.75 -17.97 24.73
CA LYS A 17 16.89 -17.82 23.55
C LYS A 17 15.43 -17.59 23.94
N ARG A 18 14.95 -18.30 24.97
CA ARG A 18 13.59 -18.11 25.47
C ARG A 18 13.33 -16.69 25.94
N PHE A 19 14.28 -16.09 26.65
CA PHE A 19 14.18 -14.70 27.09
C PHE A 19 14.25 -13.73 25.89
N ALA A 20 15.17 -13.98 24.95
CA ALA A 20 15.23 -13.19 23.72
C ALA A 20 13.90 -13.23 22.93
N PHE A 21 13.25 -14.39 22.88
CA PHE A 21 11.97 -14.54 22.21
C PHE A 21 10.83 -13.84 22.96
N TYR A 22 10.83 -13.91 24.28
CA TYR A 22 9.90 -13.12 25.10
C TYR A 22 10.04 -11.61 24.82
N VAL A 23 11.27 -11.09 24.83
CA VAL A 23 11.55 -9.68 24.52
C VAL A 23 11.06 -9.34 23.10
N GLY A 24 11.40 -10.16 22.11
CA GLY A 24 10.96 -9.97 20.72
C GLY A 24 9.44 -9.95 20.56
N GLN A 25 8.72 -10.86 21.23
CA GLN A 25 7.27 -10.86 21.24
C GLN A 25 6.69 -9.57 21.83
N ARG A 26 7.27 -9.07 22.92
CA ARG A 26 6.86 -7.80 23.54
C ARG A 26 7.12 -6.60 22.63
N CYS A 27 8.26 -6.58 21.92
CA CYS A 27 8.62 -5.54 20.96
C CYS A 27 7.73 -5.47 19.71
N ARG A 28 6.85 -6.45 19.48
CA ARG A 28 5.84 -6.38 18.40
C ARG A 28 4.76 -5.34 18.70
N ASP A 29 4.38 -5.21 19.97
CA ASP A 29 3.24 -4.42 20.40
C ASP A 29 3.63 -3.17 21.19
N SER A 30 4.90 -3.08 21.64
CA SER A 30 5.46 -1.99 22.46
C SER A 30 6.71 -1.38 21.82
N THR A 31 7.13 -0.22 22.34
CA THR A 31 8.40 0.40 21.92
C THR A 31 9.59 -0.28 22.60
N VAL A 32 10.77 -0.24 21.95
CA VAL A 32 12.02 -0.73 22.56
C VAL A 32 12.28 -0.05 23.90
N LYS A 33 12.04 1.28 23.99
CA LYS A 33 12.22 2.05 25.21
C LYS A 33 11.32 1.55 26.34
N ALA A 34 10.03 1.35 26.07
CA ALA A 34 9.10 0.86 27.11
C ALA A 34 9.48 -0.55 27.62
N ILE A 35 9.94 -1.43 26.72
CA ILE A 35 10.41 -2.77 27.14
C ILE A 35 11.73 -2.68 27.91
N ALA A 36 12.63 -1.78 27.54
CA ALA A 36 13.88 -1.55 28.27
C ALA A 36 13.61 -1.08 29.71
N GLU A 37 12.69 -0.14 29.88
CA GLU A 37 12.25 0.35 31.20
C GLU A 37 11.56 -0.78 32.02
N GLU A 38 10.63 -1.53 31.39
CA GLU A 38 9.90 -2.65 32.05
C GLU A 38 10.83 -3.74 32.56
N LEU A 39 11.86 -4.09 31.77
CA LEU A 39 12.76 -5.21 32.06
C LEU A 39 14.08 -4.77 32.74
N HIS A 40 14.24 -3.49 33.00
CA HIS A 40 15.49 -2.89 33.55
C HIS A 40 16.72 -3.23 32.70
N LEU A 41 16.57 -3.17 31.35
CA LEU A 41 17.65 -3.44 30.41
C LEU A 41 18.04 -2.17 29.66
N ASP A 42 19.27 -2.18 29.13
CA ASP A 42 19.67 -1.17 28.15
C ASP A 42 18.87 -1.35 26.84
N TRP A 43 18.49 -0.25 26.22
CA TRP A 43 17.67 -0.26 25.01
C TRP A 43 18.38 -0.91 23.80
N GLN A 44 19.70 -0.85 23.73
CA GLN A 44 20.48 -1.52 22.68
C GLN A 44 20.39 -3.03 22.86
N THR A 45 20.50 -3.53 24.10
CA THR A 45 20.29 -4.94 24.44
C THR A 45 18.91 -5.42 24.00
N VAL A 46 17.85 -4.67 24.34
CA VAL A 46 16.47 -5.00 23.91
C VAL A 46 16.36 -5.06 22.39
N LYS A 47 16.96 -4.08 21.69
CA LYS A 47 16.98 -4.04 20.23
C LYS A 47 17.69 -5.24 19.62
N GLU A 48 18.83 -5.64 20.17
CA GLU A 48 19.58 -6.81 19.65
C GLU A 48 18.83 -8.14 19.90
N LEU A 49 18.20 -8.30 21.06
CA LEU A 49 17.34 -9.46 21.34
C LEU A 49 16.14 -9.52 20.40
N ASP A 50 15.52 -8.37 20.09
CA ASP A 50 14.42 -8.27 19.13
C ASP A 50 14.89 -8.57 17.68
N LYS A 51 16.09 -8.10 17.29
CA LYS A 51 16.70 -8.48 15.99
C LYS A 51 16.90 -9.98 15.88
N GLN A 52 17.44 -10.60 16.92
CA GLN A 52 17.64 -12.05 16.96
C GLN A 52 16.31 -12.80 16.79
N TYR A 53 15.27 -12.39 17.53
CA TYR A 53 13.94 -12.97 17.42
C TYR A 53 13.38 -12.86 15.99
N MET A 54 13.47 -11.68 15.38
CA MET A 54 12.98 -11.46 14.02
C MET A 54 13.77 -12.24 12.96
N THR A 55 15.08 -12.37 13.15
CA THR A 55 15.94 -13.18 12.28
C THR A 55 15.54 -14.65 12.34
N GLU A 56 15.25 -15.16 13.54
CA GLU A 56 14.76 -16.53 13.72
C GLU A 56 13.36 -16.73 13.10
N GLN A 57 12.45 -15.73 13.23
CA GLN A 57 11.16 -15.78 12.54
C GLN A 57 11.32 -15.90 11.02
N LEU A 58 12.26 -15.15 10.42
CA LEU A 58 12.52 -15.23 8.99
C LEU A 58 13.14 -16.58 8.59
N ARG A 59 14.03 -17.13 9.45
CA ARG A 59 14.65 -18.45 9.22
C ARG A 59 13.63 -19.57 9.22
N GLN A 60 12.64 -19.52 10.12
CA GLN A 60 11.58 -20.52 10.22
C GLN A 60 10.45 -20.29 9.21
N ALA A 61 10.36 -19.10 8.64
CA ALA A 61 9.34 -18.80 7.65
C ALA A 61 9.61 -19.56 6.33
N THR A 62 8.52 -20.04 5.71
CA THR A 62 8.62 -20.65 4.37
C THR A 62 9.33 -19.70 3.39
N PRO A 63 10.35 -20.15 2.66
CA PRO A 63 11.04 -19.32 1.68
C PRO A 63 10.08 -18.70 0.67
N PRO A 64 10.31 -17.47 0.24
CA PRO A 64 9.49 -16.81 -0.76
C PRO A 64 9.49 -17.56 -2.09
N ALA A 65 8.30 -17.85 -2.60
CA ALA A 65 8.03 -18.39 -3.93
C ALA A 65 6.67 -17.86 -4.39
N PRO A 66 6.54 -16.54 -4.62
CA PRO A 66 5.26 -15.92 -4.92
C PRO A 66 4.83 -16.21 -6.37
N THR A 67 3.53 -16.40 -6.57
CA THR A 67 2.92 -16.42 -7.90
C THR A 67 2.08 -15.18 -8.18
N VAL A 68 1.73 -14.44 -7.12
CA VAL A 68 1.02 -13.16 -7.16
C VAL A 68 1.73 -12.19 -6.23
N ILE A 69 2.23 -11.09 -6.77
CA ILE A 69 2.96 -10.09 -6.01
C ILE A 69 2.23 -8.74 -5.98
N GLY A 70 2.42 -8.02 -4.88
CA GLY A 70 2.07 -6.60 -4.77
C GLY A 70 3.33 -5.79 -4.61
N ILE A 71 3.47 -4.73 -5.41
CA ILE A 71 4.63 -3.85 -5.43
C ILE A 71 4.15 -2.44 -5.05
N ASP A 72 4.76 -1.84 -4.04
CA ASP A 72 4.49 -0.46 -3.66
C ASP A 72 5.75 0.17 -3.03
N GLU A 73 5.73 1.49 -2.86
CA GLU A 73 6.80 2.21 -2.21
C GLU A 73 6.37 2.78 -0.85
N ILE A 74 7.33 2.90 0.05
CA ILE A 74 7.18 3.61 1.32
C ILE A 74 8.25 4.68 1.46
N SER A 75 7.88 5.81 2.05
CA SER A 75 8.85 6.82 2.48
C SER A 75 9.44 6.41 3.82
N ILE A 76 10.77 6.43 3.92
CA ILE A 76 11.51 6.08 5.15
C ILE A 76 12.16 7.29 5.83
N GLY A 77 12.08 8.47 5.23
CA GLY A 77 12.67 9.69 5.79
C GLY A 77 12.13 10.95 5.14
N HIS A 78 12.58 12.10 5.62
CA HIS A 78 12.31 13.39 5.00
C HIS A 78 13.08 13.50 3.66
N GLY A 79 12.52 14.18 2.67
CA GLY A 79 13.22 14.51 1.42
C GLY A 79 13.26 13.40 0.36
N HIS A 80 12.14 12.70 0.15
CA HIS A 80 11.98 11.72 -0.95
C HIS A 80 12.81 10.44 -0.85
N SER A 81 13.20 10.03 0.37
CA SER A 81 13.83 8.72 0.57
C SER A 81 12.77 7.62 0.53
N TYR A 82 12.75 6.87 -0.56
CA TYR A 82 11.80 5.77 -0.77
C TYR A 82 12.50 4.42 -0.73
N ARG A 83 11.74 3.40 -0.30
CA ARG A 83 12.10 1.99 -0.44
C ARG A 83 10.91 1.26 -1.07
N ILE A 84 11.22 0.22 -1.82
CA ILE A 84 10.21 -0.64 -2.43
C ILE A 84 9.90 -1.79 -1.48
N VAL A 85 8.62 -2.07 -1.33
CA VAL A 85 8.09 -3.24 -0.60
C VAL A 85 7.44 -4.17 -1.60
N VAL A 86 7.88 -5.41 -1.64
CA VAL A 86 7.21 -6.45 -2.42
C VAL A 86 6.56 -7.44 -1.47
N SER A 87 5.31 -7.76 -1.75
CA SER A 87 4.46 -8.65 -0.94
C SER A 87 4.02 -9.87 -1.73
N ASP A 88 3.93 -11.02 -1.08
CA ASP A 88 3.19 -12.18 -1.57
C ASP A 88 1.72 -11.98 -1.19
N LEU A 89 0.87 -11.71 -2.18
CA LEU A 89 -0.55 -11.41 -1.95
C LEU A 89 -1.38 -12.64 -1.60
N LEU A 90 -0.93 -13.85 -1.97
CA LEU A 90 -1.62 -15.07 -1.60
C LEU A 90 -1.33 -15.47 -0.15
N ARG A 91 -0.09 -15.28 0.31
CA ARG A 91 0.31 -15.55 1.69
C ARG A 91 0.05 -14.38 2.63
N GLY A 92 -0.29 -13.21 2.11
CA GLY A 92 -0.59 -12.01 2.89
C GLY A 92 0.60 -11.53 3.72
N ARG A 93 1.80 -11.45 3.13
CA ARG A 93 3.01 -11.00 3.83
C ARG A 93 3.99 -10.26 2.92
N PRO A 94 4.75 -9.28 3.45
CA PRO A 94 5.89 -8.73 2.75
C PRO A 94 6.98 -9.80 2.62
N ILE A 95 7.65 -9.84 1.47
CA ILE A 95 8.72 -10.80 1.16
C ILE A 95 10.05 -10.14 0.84
N TRP A 96 10.01 -8.86 0.46
CA TRP A 96 11.20 -8.09 0.16
C TRP A 96 11.01 -6.62 0.51
N PHE A 97 12.09 -5.99 0.95
CA PHE A 97 12.19 -4.57 1.26
C PHE A 97 13.58 -4.10 0.85
N GLY A 98 13.67 -3.07 0.00
CA GLY A 98 14.96 -2.57 -0.48
C GLY A 98 14.85 -1.53 -1.58
N GLY A 99 15.93 -1.40 -2.36
CA GLY A 99 16.11 -0.32 -3.31
C GLY A 99 16.51 0.99 -2.62
N THR A 100 16.87 2.00 -3.39
CA THR A 100 17.24 3.33 -2.88
C THR A 100 16.23 4.40 -3.27
N ASP A 101 15.40 4.10 -4.27
CA ASP A 101 14.40 4.99 -4.84
C ASP A 101 13.27 4.19 -5.53
N ARG A 102 12.48 4.87 -6.37
CA ARG A 102 11.39 4.28 -7.16
C ARG A 102 11.80 3.98 -8.60
N SER A 103 13.07 3.76 -8.87
CA SER A 103 13.57 3.48 -10.21
C SER A 103 13.36 2.02 -10.63
N GLU A 104 13.51 1.77 -11.91
CA GLU A 104 13.54 0.44 -12.49
C GLU A 104 14.68 -0.39 -11.88
N ALA A 105 15.90 0.19 -11.78
CA ALA A 105 17.06 -0.46 -11.19
C ALA A 105 16.82 -0.89 -9.73
N SER A 106 16.13 -0.08 -8.93
CA SER A 106 15.79 -0.43 -7.54
C SER A 106 14.85 -1.64 -7.46
N LEU A 107 13.90 -1.80 -8.39
CA LEU A 107 13.00 -2.97 -8.41
C LEU A 107 13.70 -4.20 -9.02
N ASP A 108 14.63 -4.01 -9.96
CA ASP A 108 15.44 -5.11 -10.52
C ASP A 108 16.21 -5.86 -9.42
N LEU A 109 16.61 -5.19 -8.33
CA LEU A 109 17.22 -5.84 -7.17
C LEU A 109 16.34 -6.91 -6.52
N PHE A 110 15.03 -6.70 -6.52
CA PHE A 110 14.07 -7.71 -6.04
C PHE A 110 14.09 -8.96 -6.91
N TYR A 111 14.04 -8.79 -8.24
CA TYR A 111 14.05 -9.94 -9.16
C TYR A 111 15.39 -10.69 -9.13
N ALA A 112 16.51 -9.96 -9.05
CA ALA A 112 17.84 -10.57 -8.87
C ALA A 112 17.92 -11.38 -7.57
N TRP A 113 17.36 -10.85 -6.46
CA TRP A 113 17.30 -11.56 -5.18
C TRP A 113 16.38 -12.79 -5.23
N LEU A 114 15.22 -12.69 -5.90
CA LEU A 114 14.26 -13.79 -6.00
C LEU A 114 14.82 -14.95 -6.87
N GLY A 115 15.56 -14.60 -7.90
CA GLY A 115 16.13 -15.50 -8.89
C GLY A 115 15.18 -15.84 -10.04
N PRO A 116 15.72 -16.23 -11.21
CA PRO A 116 14.95 -16.39 -12.44
C PRO A 116 13.89 -17.49 -12.36
N GLU A 117 14.19 -18.63 -11.72
CA GLU A 117 13.24 -19.75 -11.60
C GLU A 117 11.95 -19.37 -10.83
N LYS A 118 12.09 -18.57 -9.77
CA LYS A 118 10.93 -18.12 -8.98
C LYS A 118 10.24 -16.95 -9.65
N SER A 119 10.99 -16.07 -10.29
CA SER A 119 10.44 -14.94 -11.05
C SER A 119 9.58 -15.42 -12.22
N ALA A 120 9.97 -16.48 -12.91
CA ALA A 120 9.21 -17.11 -13.98
C ALA A 120 7.84 -17.68 -13.51
N LYS A 121 7.65 -17.92 -12.21
CA LYS A 121 6.38 -18.42 -11.64
C LYS A 121 5.41 -17.30 -11.29
N ILE A 122 5.82 -16.04 -11.36
CA ILE A 122 4.95 -14.89 -11.09
C ILE A 122 3.97 -14.74 -12.26
N ARG A 123 2.69 -14.97 -12.00
CA ARG A 123 1.61 -14.84 -12.99
C ARG A 123 0.92 -13.48 -12.95
N LEU A 124 0.95 -12.79 -11.80
CA LEU A 124 0.24 -11.53 -11.58
C LEU A 124 1.09 -10.59 -10.72
N ALA A 125 1.22 -9.34 -11.17
CA ALA A 125 1.89 -8.28 -10.42
C ALA A 125 0.94 -7.08 -10.25
N VAL A 126 0.58 -6.79 -8.99
CA VAL A 126 -0.24 -5.65 -8.61
C VAL A 126 0.67 -4.48 -8.26
N MET A 127 0.46 -3.32 -8.87
CA MET A 127 1.31 -2.14 -8.67
C MET A 127 0.57 -0.83 -8.96
N ASP A 128 1.18 0.32 -8.65
CA ASP A 128 0.75 1.61 -9.18
C ASP A 128 1.05 1.71 -10.69
N MET A 129 0.41 2.66 -11.37
CA MET A 129 0.63 2.97 -12.80
C MET A 129 2.02 3.60 -13.06
N TRP A 130 3.01 3.32 -12.21
CA TRP A 130 4.37 3.87 -12.32
C TRP A 130 5.17 3.13 -13.40
N LYS A 131 5.68 3.89 -14.39
CA LYS A 131 6.34 3.32 -15.57
C LYS A 131 7.56 2.46 -15.21
N ALA A 132 8.36 2.86 -14.23
CA ALA A 132 9.55 2.14 -13.83
C ALA A 132 9.22 0.73 -13.30
N PHE A 133 8.17 0.59 -12.49
CA PHE A 133 7.75 -0.73 -11.97
C PHE A 133 7.24 -1.64 -13.08
N ARG A 134 6.47 -1.07 -14.03
CA ARG A 134 6.03 -1.81 -15.21
C ARG A 134 7.21 -2.30 -16.04
N ASN A 135 8.16 -1.41 -16.36
CA ASN A 135 9.31 -1.75 -17.18
C ASN A 135 10.17 -2.83 -16.52
N SER A 136 10.52 -2.66 -15.23
CA SER A 136 11.29 -3.66 -14.49
C SER A 136 10.58 -5.01 -14.47
N THR A 137 9.26 -5.04 -14.17
CA THR A 137 8.51 -6.31 -14.10
C THR A 137 8.50 -7.05 -15.44
N LEU A 138 8.28 -6.32 -16.55
CA LEU A 138 8.18 -6.91 -17.90
C LEU A 138 9.54 -7.11 -18.60
N LYS A 139 10.63 -6.73 -17.95
CA LYS A 139 11.99 -6.91 -18.47
C LYS A 139 12.32 -8.38 -18.61
N GLU A 140 13.03 -8.74 -19.68
CA GLU A 140 13.56 -10.08 -19.85
C GLU A 140 14.48 -10.47 -18.67
N GLY A 141 14.31 -11.68 -18.18
CA GLY A 141 15.00 -12.16 -16.97
C GLY A 141 14.28 -11.85 -15.65
N ASN A 142 13.31 -10.93 -15.63
CA ASN A 142 12.47 -10.67 -14.46
C ASN A 142 11.17 -11.51 -14.54
N ALA A 143 10.02 -10.88 -14.82
CA ALA A 143 8.75 -11.59 -14.94
C ALA A 143 7.94 -11.12 -16.16
N PRO A 144 8.48 -11.25 -17.41
CA PRO A 144 7.84 -10.73 -18.62
C PRO A 144 6.48 -11.38 -18.90
N GLN A 145 6.23 -12.58 -18.39
CA GLN A 145 4.97 -13.33 -18.50
C GLN A 145 3.89 -12.85 -17.51
N ALA A 146 4.26 -12.03 -16.52
CA ALA A 146 3.33 -11.61 -15.49
C ALA A 146 2.28 -10.65 -16.05
N LEU A 147 1.01 -10.92 -15.77
CA LEU A 147 -0.06 -9.97 -16.04
C LEU A 147 0.01 -8.83 -15.03
N LEU A 148 0.02 -7.59 -15.52
CA LEU A 148 0.01 -6.40 -14.66
C LEU A 148 -1.42 -6.06 -14.28
N VAL A 149 -1.63 -5.78 -13.00
CA VAL A 149 -2.87 -5.22 -12.46
C VAL A 149 -2.56 -3.91 -11.77
N PHE A 150 -3.25 -2.84 -12.17
CA PHE A 150 -3.09 -1.57 -11.48
C PHE A 150 -3.99 -1.47 -10.26
N ASP A 151 -3.38 -1.04 -9.15
CA ASP A 151 -4.07 -0.95 -7.87
C ASP A 151 -5.25 0.04 -7.95
N LYS A 152 -6.44 -0.47 -7.60
CA LYS A 152 -7.70 0.27 -7.51
C LYS A 152 -7.56 1.56 -6.69
N PHE A 153 -6.83 1.52 -5.57
CA PHE A 153 -6.69 2.68 -4.69
C PHE A 153 -5.92 3.82 -5.36
N HIS A 154 -4.87 3.49 -6.12
CA HIS A 154 -4.13 4.48 -6.89
C HIS A 154 -4.98 5.09 -8.01
N VAL A 155 -5.75 4.28 -8.74
CA VAL A 155 -6.69 4.76 -9.77
C VAL A 155 -7.74 5.68 -9.14
N LEU A 156 -8.39 5.25 -8.05
CA LEU A 156 -9.39 6.05 -7.35
C LEU A 156 -8.83 7.32 -6.72
N SER A 157 -7.55 7.32 -6.30
CA SER A 157 -6.87 8.54 -5.82
C SER A 157 -6.81 9.63 -6.90
N HIS A 158 -6.57 9.25 -8.17
CA HIS A 158 -6.62 10.19 -9.29
C HIS A 158 -8.04 10.75 -9.51
N LEU A 159 -9.07 9.93 -9.37
CA LEU A 159 -10.47 10.38 -9.45
C LEU A 159 -10.84 11.32 -8.30
N GLN A 160 -10.39 11.02 -7.08
CA GLN A 160 -10.57 11.90 -5.92
C GLN A 160 -9.86 13.25 -6.13
N LYS A 161 -8.65 13.26 -6.71
CA LYS A 161 -7.95 14.49 -7.10
C LYS A 161 -8.75 15.29 -8.13
N ALA A 162 -9.36 14.61 -9.12
CA ALA A 162 -10.21 15.26 -10.10
C ALA A 162 -11.45 15.91 -9.46
N LEU A 163 -12.13 15.22 -8.53
CA LEU A 163 -13.24 15.78 -7.77
C LEU A 163 -12.80 16.98 -6.91
N ASP A 164 -11.65 16.89 -6.22
CA ASP A 164 -11.13 18.01 -5.42
C ASP A 164 -10.78 19.22 -6.28
N GLN A 165 -10.31 19.03 -7.51
CA GLN A 165 -10.11 20.14 -8.47
C GLN A 165 -11.42 20.80 -8.87
N VAL A 166 -12.49 20.05 -9.09
CA VAL A 166 -13.84 20.61 -9.32
C VAL A 166 -14.28 21.41 -8.08
N ARG A 167 -14.15 20.83 -6.87
CA ARG A 167 -14.47 21.52 -5.63
C ARG A 167 -13.69 22.84 -5.48
N LYS A 168 -12.40 22.85 -5.77
CA LYS A 168 -11.56 24.05 -5.72
C LYS A 168 -12.01 25.09 -6.73
N SER A 169 -12.43 24.70 -7.94
CA SER A 169 -12.95 25.63 -8.94
C SER A 169 -14.27 26.28 -8.50
N GLU A 170 -15.18 25.51 -7.90
CA GLU A 170 -16.42 26.04 -7.36
C GLU A 170 -16.19 26.92 -6.11
N TYR A 171 -15.25 26.52 -5.24
CA TYR A 171 -14.80 27.33 -4.11
C TYR A 171 -14.26 28.69 -4.55
N ALA A 172 -13.51 28.76 -5.64
CA ALA A 172 -12.94 30.02 -6.15
C ALA A 172 -14.01 30.97 -6.71
N ARG A 173 -15.17 30.47 -7.13
CA ARG A 173 -16.28 31.25 -7.68
C ARG A 173 -17.17 31.89 -6.61
N LEU A 174 -17.06 31.46 -5.37
CA LEU A 174 -17.92 31.88 -4.27
C LEU A 174 -17.18 32.82 -3.31
N THR A 175 -17.96 33.61 -2.60
CA THR A 175 -17.52 34.50 -1.51
C THR A 175 -18.25 34.17 -0.21
N GLY A 176 -17.83 34.74 0.89
CA GLY A 176 -18.54 34.70 2.16
C GLY A 176 -18.80 33.29 2.71
N GLU A 177 -20.04 33.06 3.14
CA GLU A 177 -20.45 31.79 3.78
C GLU A 177 -20.46 30.59 2.85
N GLY A 178 -20.90 30.77 1.59
CA GLY A 178 -20.88 29.71 0.58
C GLY A 178 -19.50 29.14 0.35
N ARG A 179 -18.49 30.01 0.32
CA ARG A 179 -17.08 29.61 0.20
C ARG A 179 -16.60 28.79 1.40
N ARG A 180 -16.93 29.24 2.63
CA ARG A 180 -16.62 28.50 3.87
C ARG A 180 -17.29 27.14 3.91
N PHE A 181 -18.58 27.08 3.50
CA PHE A 181 -19.32 25.82 3.46
C PHE A 181 -18.69 24.80 2.52
N ILE A 182 -18.35 25.16 1.26
CA ILE A 182 -17.67 24.23 0.31
C ILE A 182 -16.31 23.77 0.85
N LYS A 183 -15.53 24.67 1.50
CA LYS A 183 -14.23 24.30 2.10
C LYS A 183 -14.40 23.16 3.13
N GLY A 184 -15.40 23.24 3.99
CA GLY A 184 -15.68 22.24 5.03
C GLY A 184 -16.13 20.88 4.50
N GLN A 185 -16.62 20.79 3.25
CA GLN A 185 -17.15 19.56 2.68
C GLN A 185 -16.11 18.67 1.98
N LYS A 186 -14.82 19.01 1.99
CA LYS A 186 -13.76 18.27 1.29
C LYS A 186 -13.79 16.76 1.60
N TYR A 187 -13.72 16.40 2.86
CA TYR A 187 -13.65 14.99 3.27
C TYR A 187 -14.94 14.23 3.01
N ALA A 188 -16.09 14.87 3.20
CA ALA A 188 -17.39 14.28 2.87
C ALA A 188 -17.51 13.99 1.36
N LEU A 189 -17.11 14.92 0.49
CA LEU A 189 -17.08 14.72 -0.97
C LEU A 189 -16.14 13.59 -1.41
N LEU A 190 -14.98 13.45 -0.78
CA LEU A 190 -14.02 12.41 -1.12
C LEU A 190 -14.45 11.02 -0.61
N SER A 191 -15.26 10.95 0.43
CA SER A 191 -15.78 9.70 0.99
C SER A 191 -16.84 9.08 0.09
N ARG A 192 -17.04 7.75 0.22
CA ARG A 192 -18.19 7.06 -0.37
C ARG A 192 -19.44 7.34 0.44
N TRP A 193 -20.61 7.40 -0.21
CA TRP A 193 -21.88 7.70 0.43
C TRP A 193 -22.21 6.80 1.62
N HIS A 194 -21.97 5.50 1.50
CA HIS A 194 -22.28 4.54 2.57
C HIS A 194 -21.36 4.68 3.80
N ASN A 195 -20.17 5.24 3.64
CA ASN A 195 -19.21 5.46 4.74
C ASN A 195 -19.45 6.78 5.48
N LEU A 196 -20.37 7.61 5.01
CA LEU A 196 -20.66 8.90 5.63
C LEU A 196 -21.55 8.74 6.86
N SER A 197 -21.26 9.52 7.90
CA SER A 197 -22.19 9.73 9.04
C SER A 197 -23.48 10.39 8.57
N VAL A 198 -24.53 10.31 9.39
CA VAL A 198 -25.83 11.00 9.13
C VAL A 198 -25.61 12.49 8.87
N ARG A 199 -24.81 13.16 9.70
CA ARG A 199 -24.43 14.57 9.53
C ARG A 199 -23.73 14.84 8.21
N GLY A 200 -22.79 13.96 7.81
CA GLY A 200 -22.08 14.07 6.53
C GLY A 200 -23.03 13.94 5.34
N LYS A 201 -23.97 13.00 5.38
CA LYS A 201 -25.00 12.81 4.34
C LYS A 201 -25.91 14.04 4.22
N THR A 202 -26.37 14.60 5.35
CA THR A 202 -27.21 15.81 5.36
C THR A 202 -26.44 17.00 4.78
N SER A 203 -25.20 17.22 5.19
CA SER A 203 -24.37 18.32 4.67
C SER A 203 -24.13 18.18 3.15
N LEU A 204 -23.90 16.97 2.63
CA LEU A 204 -23.76 16.76 1.19
C LEU A 204 -25.08 16.97 0.44
N LYS A 205 -26.21 16.55 1.00
CA LYS A 205 -27.53 16.84 0.37
C LYS A 205 -27.75 18.33 0.19
N LEU A 206 -27.49 19.14 1.21
CA LEU A 206 -27.57 20.60 1.13
C LEU A 206 -26.60 21.17 0.09
N LEU A 207 -25.36 20.68 0.07
CA LEU A 207 -24.38 21.09 -0.91
C LEU A 207 -24.85 20.79 -2.35
N PHE A 208 -25.42 19.62 -2.60
CA PHE A 208 -25.89 19.20 -3.92
C PHE A 208 -27.13 19.96 -4.40
N GLN A 209 -27.98 20.40 -3.48
CA GLN A 209 -29.07 21.33 -3.80
C GLN A 209 -28.52 22.69 -4.26
N ALA A 210 -27.49 23.18 -3.56
CA ALA A 210 -26.90 24.48 -3.85
C ALA A 210 -25.91 24.45 -5.05
N ASN A 211 -25.30 23.32 -5.36
CA ASN A 211 -24.26 23.22 -6.41
C ASN A 211 -24.42 21.95 -7.25
N LYS A 212 -25.11 22.08 -8.38
CA LYS A 212 -25.37 20.98 -9.32
C LYS A 212 -24.11 20.37 -9.91
N ARG A 213 -23.07 21.20 -10.11
CA ARG A 213 -21.79 20.76 -10.71
C ARG A 213 -21.05 19.80 -9.74
N LEU A 214 -21.01 20.13 -8.44
CA LEU A 214 -20.45 19.23 -7.42
C LEU A 214 -21.28 17.96 -7.27
N HIS A 215 -22.60 18.06 -7.36
CA HIS A 215 -23.48 16.89 -7.35
C HIS A 215 -23.14 15.93 -8.50
N THR A 216 -23.12 16.44 -9.73
CA THR A 216 -22.77 15.63 -10.91
C THR A 216 -21.37 15.00 -10.77
N ALA A 217 -20.37 15.78 -10.34
CA ALA A 217 -19.03 15.26 -10.13
C ALA A 217 -19.00 14.14 -9.07
N TYR A 218 -19.76 14.30 -7.99
CA TYR A 218 -19.87 13.27 -6.95
C TYR A 218 -20.52 11.98 -7.47
N LEU A 219 -21.64 12.08 -8.20
CA LEU A 219 -22.31 10.93 -8.78
C LEU A 219 -21.39 10.18 -9.77
N LEU A 220 -20.65 10.90 -10.59
CA LEU A 220 -19.67 10.31 -11.51
C LEU A 220 -18.53 9.59 -10.76
N LYS A 221 -18.10 10.10 -9.58
CA LYS A 221 -17.13 9.42 -8.74
C LYS A 221 -17.72 8.13 -8.15
N GLU A 222 -18.93 8.18 -7.63
CA GLU A 222 -19.60 7.00 -7.05
C GLU A 222 -19.82 5.91 -8.10
N SER A 223 -20.35 6.28 -9.29
CA SER A 223 -20.62 5.33 -10.37
C SER A 223 -19.35 4.69 -10.91
N PHE A 224 -18.25 5.44 -11.07
CA PHE A 224 -16.97 4.88 -11.53
C PHE A 224 -16.46 3.76 -10.62
N GLY A 225 -16.75 3.85 -9.31
CA GLY A 225 -16.39 2.82 -8.35
C GLY A 225 -16.92 1.42 -8.67
N GLN A 226 -17.97 1.30 -9.48
CA GLN A 226 -18.57 0.04 -9.93
C GLN A 226 -17.73 -0.71 -10.95
N LEU A 227 -16.72 -0.05 -11.58
CA LEU A 227 -15.84 -0.67 -12.57
C LEU A 227 -15.22 -1.98 -12.07
N TRP A 228 -14.86 -2.03 -10.79
CA TRP A 228 -14.21 -3.20 -10.17
C TRP A 228 -15.18 -4.33 -9.77
N ASP A 229 -16.48 -4.11 -9.91
CA ASP A 229 -17.50 -5.14 -9.64
C ASP A 229 -17.70 -6.06 -10.84
N TYR A 230 -17.24 -5.64 -12.03
CA TYR A 230 -17.29 -6.47 -13.24
C TYR A 230 -16.30 -7.65 -13.17
N GLU A 231 -16.72 -8.77 -13.77
CA GLU A 231 -15.95 -10.02 -13.81
C GLU A 231 -15.42 -10.36 -15.20
N THR A 232 -15.81 -9.58 -16.19
CA THR A 232 -15.32 -9.72 -17.56
C THR A 232 -14.81 -8.39 -18.11
N PRO A 233 -13.64 -8.37 -18.77
CA PRO A 233 -13.07 -7.14 -19.34
C PRO A 233 -13.99 -6.46 -20.37
N GLY A 234 -14.78 -7.23 -21.12
CA GLY A 234 -15.69 -6.69 -22.11
C GLY A 234 -16.83 -5.85 -21.51
N TRP A 235 -17.43 -6.33 -20.40
CA TRP A 235 -18.45 -5.55 -19.70
C TRP A 235 -17.86 -4.34 -18.99
N ALA A 236 -16.67 -4.50 -18.39
CA ALA A 236 -15.93 -3.38 -17.81
C ALA A 236 -15.63 -2.29 -18.86
N ARG A 237 -15.26 -2.69 -20.09
CA ARG A 237 -15.01 -1.77 -21.21
C ARG A 237 -16.28 -1.01 -21.60
N ARG A 238 -17.40 -1.70 -21.78
CA ARG A 238 -18.69 -1.07 -22.07
C ARG A 238 -19.09 -0.06 -21.00
N PHE A 239 -18.96 -0.45 -19.74
CA PHE A 239 -19.25 0.44 -18.63
C PHE A 239 -18.37 1.70 -18.68
N PHE A 240 -17.06 1.55 -18.87
CA PHE A 240 -16.15 2.68 -18.96
C PHE A 240 -16.46 3.60 -20.13
N GLU A 241 -16.78 3.05 -21.29
CA GLU A 241 -17.17 3.83 -22.48
C GLU A 241 -18.44 4.65 -22.23
N GLN A 242 -19.47 4.05 -21.65
CA GLN A 242 -20.70 4.75 -21.26
C GLN A 242 -20.42 5.83 -20.21
N TRP A 243 -19.60 5.51 -19.22
CA TRP A 243 -19.20 6.48 -18.19
C TRP A 243 -18.41 7.64 -18.82
N ARG A 244 -17.47 7.38 -19.71
CA ARG A 244 -16.73 8.41 -20.46
C ARG A 244 -17.63 9.24 -21.34
N GLU A 245 -18.58 8.63 -22.02
CA GLU A 245 -19.57 9.33 -22.86
C GLU A 245 -20.39 10.32 -22.03
N SER A 246 -20.80 9.94 -20.81
CA SER A 246 -21.53 10.82 -19.91
C SER A 246 -20.78 12.10 -19.52
N LEU A 247 -19.45 12.17 -19.71
CA LEU A 247 -18.64 13.35 -19.43
C LEU A 247 -18.74 14.44 -20.53
N LYS A 248 -19.16 14.11 -21.75
CA LYS A 248 -19.10 15.03 -22.91
C LYS A 248 -19.78 16.36 -22.63
N TRP A 249 -20.94 16.35 -22.00
CA TRP A 249 -21.74 17.55 -21.77
C TRP A 249 -21.56 18.18 -20.40
N GLN A 250 -20.76 17.56 -19.52
CA GLN A 250 -20.63 18.01 -18.12
C GLN A 250 -19.60 19.14 -17.94
N ARG A 251 -18.78 19.43 -18.94
CA ARG A 251 -17.70 20.45 -18.89
C ARG A 251 -16.78 20.28 -17.66
N LEU A 252 -16.53 19.04 -17.23
CA LEU A 252 -15.69 18.65 -16.10
C LEU A 252 -14.29 18.26 -16.58
N GLN A 253 -13.47 19.25 -16.96
CA GLN A 253 -12.11 19.01 -17.48
C GLN A 253 -11.26 18.07 -16.61
N PRO A 254 -11.25 18.14 -15.26
CA PRO A 254 -10.50 17.20 -14.44
C PRO A 254 -10.93 15.75 -14.64
N TYR A 255 -12.21 15.49 -14.88
CA TYR A 255 -12.75 14.15 -15.15
C TYR A 255 -12.38 13.65 -16.55
N GLN A 256 -12.36 14.54 -17.55
CA GLN A 256 -11.89 14.20 -18.88
C GLN A 256 -10.40 13.79 -18.88
N LYS A 257 -9.55 14.51 -18.13
CA LYS A 257 -8.14 14.14 -17.92
C LYS A 257 -8.02 12.79 -17.21
N PHE A 258 -8.86 12.53 -16.22
CA PHE A 258 -8.92 11.24 -15.55
C PHE A 258 -9.34 10.12 -16.51
N ALA A 259 -10.36 10.33 -17.35
CA ALA A 259 -10.77 9.36 -18.38
C ALA A 259 -9.63 9.02 -19.34
N THR A 260 -8.86 10.04 -19.78
CA THR A 260 -7.67 9.83 -20.61
C THR A 260 -6.59 9.01 -19.90
N LEU A 261 -6.39 9.23 -18.60
CA LEU A 261 -5.47 8.43 -17.81
C LEU A 261 -5.92 6.97 -17.72
N VAL A 262 -7.21 6.72 -17.47
CA VAL A 262 -7.79 5.37 -17.43
C VAL A 262 -7.63 4.67 -18.78
N GLU A 263 -7.91 5.37 -19.88
CA GLU A 263 -7.75 4.83 -21.24
C GLU A 263 -6.29 4.42 -21.50
N LYS A 264 -5.34 5.28 -21.15
CA LYS A 264 -3.90 5.00 -21.31
C LYS A 264 -3.44 3.76 -20.55
N HIS A 265 -4.07 3.47 -19.42
CA HIS A 265 -3.70 2.37 -18.52
C HIS A 265 -4.76 1.26 -18.49
N TRP A 266 -5.62 1.22 -19.52
CA TRP A 266 -6.77 0.34 -19.57
C TRP A 266 -6.42 -1.13 -19.34
N ASP A 267 -5.37 -1.62 -19.99
CA ASP A 267 -4.98 -3.03 -19.93
C ASP A 267 -4.80 -3.50 -18.48
N GLY A 268 -4.02 -2.77 -17.70
CA GLY A 268 -3.76 -3.13 -16.29
C GLY A 268 -4.95 -2.86 -15.37
N ILE A 269 -5.84 -1.91 -15.71
CA ILE A 269 -7.08 -1.66 -14.96
C ILE A 269 -8.10 -2.77 -15.25
N ALA A 270 -8.31 -3.11 -16.52
CA ALA A 270 -9.25 -4.13 -16.95
C ALA A 270 -8.82 -5.55 -16.58
N ALA A 271 -7.50 -5.78 -16.43
CA ALA A 271 -6.95 -7.07 -15.98
C ALA A 271 -7.56 -7.55 -14.65
N TYR A 272 -7.89 -6.65 -13.74
CA TYR A 272 -8.59 -6.99 -12.51
C TYR A 272 -10.03 -7.45 -12.73
N CYS A 273 -10.67 -7.02 -13.81
CA CYS A 273 -12.05 -7.39 -14.15
C CYS A 273 -12.16 -8.80 -14.76
N HIS A 274 -11.18 -9.65 -14.54
CA HIS A 274 -11.20 -11.06 -14.87
C HIS A 274 -11.27 -11.88 -13.59
N THR A 275 -12.19 -12.85 -13.51
CA THR A 275 -12.44 -13.66 -12.29
C THR A 275 -11.17 -14.23 -11.67
N ASN A 276 -10.26 -14.77 -12.50
CA ASN A 276 -8.99 -15.37 -12.04
C ASN A 276 -7.97 -14.38 -11.49
N ASN A 277 -8.20 -13.07 -11.67
CA ASN A 277 -7.30 -12.00 -11.25
C ASN A 277 -7.83 -11.20 -10.05
N LYS A 278 -8.98 -11.62 -9.49
CA LYS A 278 -9.55 -11.03 -8.29
C LYS A 278 -8.66 -11.36 -7.08
N VAL A 279 -7.86 -10.40 -6.66
CA VAL A 279 -6.97 -10.49 -5.51
C VAL A 279 -7.30 -9.40 -4.50
N ALA A 280 -6.87 -9.57 -3.25
CA ALA A 280 -7.12 -8.61 -2.18
C ALA A 280 -6.26 -7.35 -2.36
N LEU A 281 -6.66 -6.43 -3.25
CA LEU A 281 -5.94 -5.18 -3.51
C LEU A 281 -5.73 -4.34 -2.24
N GLY A 282 -6.65 -4.41 -1.28
CA GLY A 282 -6.53 -3.69 0.00
C GLY A 282 -5.39 -4.17 0.89
N PHE A 283 -4.76 -5.32 0.60
CA PHE A 283 -3.65 -5.83 1.39
C PHE A 283 -2.44 -4.89 1.34
N VAL A 284 -2.06 -4.40 0.16
CA VAL A 284 -0.90 -3.52 -0.03
C VAL A 284 -1.08 -2.21 0.76
N GLU A 285 -2.25 -1.57 0.64
CA GLU A 285 -2.57 -0.37 1.41
C GLU A 285 -2.59 -0.66 2.92
N GLY A 286 -3.21 -1.76 3.35
CA GLY A 286 -3.25 -2.20 4.75
C GLY A 286 -1.84 -2.43 5.31
N LEU A 287 -0.95 -3.06 4.55
CA LEU A 287 0.45 -3.26 4.91
C LEU A 287 1.18 -1.91 5.04
N ASN A 288 1.01 -1.01 4.09
CA ASN A 288 1.62 0.32 4.15
C ASN A 288 1.15 1.11 5.37
N ASN A 289 -0.13 1.01 5.75
CA ASN A 289 -0.64 1.62 6.98
C ASN A 289 -0.01 1.00 8.23
N LYS A 290 0.20 -0.33 8.23
CA LYS A 290 0.91 -1.03 9.32
C LYS A 290 2.37 -0.58 9.42
N ILE A 291 3.09 -0.47 8.30
CA ILE A 291 4.47 0.02 8.26
C ILE A 291 4.57 1.46 8.78
N ARG A 292 3.66 2.35 8.33
CA ARG A 292 3.59 3.72 8.87
C ARG A 292 3.29 3.74 10.37
N GLY A 293 2.50 2.79 10.88
CA GLY A 293 2.27 2.59 12.32
C GLY A 293 3.55 2.21 13.06
N LEU A 294 4.35 1.27 12.51
CA LEU A 294 5.65 0.88 13.05
C LEU A 294 6.62 2.08 13.09
N GLN A 295 6.73 2.83 11.99
CA GLN A 295 7.59 4.01 11.90
C GLN A 295 7.20 5.09 12.93
N ARG A 296 5.91 5.39 13.08
CA ARG A 296 5.40 6.38 14.04
C ARG A 296 5.66 5.96 15.48
N ARG A 297 5.44 4.68 15.81
CA ARG A 297 5.69 4.14 17.16
C ARG A 297 7.17 4.20 17.54
N ALA A 298 8.07 4.04 16.58
CA ALA A 298 9.51 4.12 16.81
C ALA A 298 10.07 5.56 16.75
N TYR A 299 9.23 6.57 16.51
CA TYR A 299 9.67 7.95 16.26
C TYR A 299 10.70 8.08 15.12
N GLY A 300 10.65 7.16 14.17
CA GLY A 300 11.59 6.98 13.07
C GLY A 300 12.59 5.83 13.31
N PHE A 301 13.22 5.38 12.23
CA PHE A 301 14.26 4.34 12.28
C PHE A 301 15.54 4.89 11.67
N HIS A 302 16.62 4.96 12.47
CA HIS A 302 17.96 5.26 11.97
C HIS A 302 18.69 3.99 11.47
N ASP A 303 18.31 2.82 11.99
CA ASP A 303 18.84 1.51 11.60
C ASP A 303 17.93 0.91 10.53
N GLU A 304 18.38 0.96 9.28
CA GLU A 304 17.61 0.46 8.12
C GLU A 304 17.43 -1.05 8.18
N GLU A 305 18.43 -1.80 8.67
CA GLU A 305 18.31 -3.25 8.82
C GLU A 305 17.25 -3.60 9.88
N TYR A 306 17.19 -2.86 10.97
CA TYR A 306 16.16 -3.06 11.97
C TYR A 306 14.76 -2.76 11.40
N LEU A 307 14.63 -1.70 10.61
CA LEU A 307 13.37 -1.40 9.90
C LEU A 307 13.00 -2.52 8.92
N ARG A 308 13.97 -3.04 8.16
CA ARG A 308 13.77 -4.16 7.24
C ARG A 308 13.23 -5.40 7.95
N LEU A 309 13.85 -5.77 9.07
CA LEU A 309 13.40 -6.90 9.89
C LEU A 309 11.98 -6.67 10.41
N LYS A 310 11.68 -5.50 10.96
CA LYS A 310 10.33 -5.13 11.42
C LYS A 310 9.28 -5.26 10.32
N ILE A 311 9.59 -4.81 9.11
CA ILE A 311 8.66 -4.90 7.96
C ILE A 311 8.45 -6.36 7.56
N LEU A 312 9.54 -7.11 7.34
CA LEU A 312 9.45 -8.49 6.84
C LEU A 312 8.78 -9.45 7.82
N THR A 313 8.85 -9.17 9.12
CA THR A 313 8.27 -10.03 10.17
C THR A 313 6.90 -9.57 10.67
N CYS A 314 6.45 -8.36 10.32
CA CYS A 314 5.23 -7.77 10.90
C CYS A 314 3.95 -8.58 10.67
N MET A 315 3.93 -9.47 9.67
CA MET A 315 2.79 -10.35 9.33
C MET A 315 3.07 -11.82 9.65
N LEU A 316 4.27 -12.17 10.12
CA LEU A 316 4.59 -13.55 10.51
C LEU A 316 3.96 -13.89 11.87
N PRO A 317 3.64 -15.18 12.12
CA PRO A 317 3.18 -15.63 13.44
C PRO A 317 4.24 -15.42 14.52
N LYS A 318 3.82 -15.34 15.78
CA LYS A 318 4.75 -15.34 16.92
C LYS A 318 5.41 -16.72 17.02
N LEU A 319 6.72 -16.75 17.31
CA LEU A 319 7.40 -17.99 17.65
C LEU A 319 6.98 -18.42 19.06
N PRO A 320 6.91 -19.72 19.35
CA PRO A 320 6.70 -20.21 20.71
C PRO A 320 7.86 -19.80 21.64
N LEU A 321 7.59 -19.68 22.95
CA LEU A 321 8.57 -19.35 23.98
C LEU A 321 9.33 -20.60 24.46
#